data_4b6a43557c5317c9705d942e6e1a322d
#
_entry.id   4b6a43557c5317c9705d942e6e1a322d
#
_cell.length_a   1.000
_cell.length_b   1.000
_cell.length_c   1.000
_cell.angle_alpha   90.00
_cell.angle_beta   90.00
_cell.angle_gamma   90.00
#
_symmetry.space_group_name_H-M   'P 1'
#
loop_
_entity.id
_entity.type
_entity.pdbx_description
1 polymer ?
#
loop_
_entity_poly.entity_id
_entity_poly.type
_entity_poly.pdbx_seq_one_letter_code
_entity_poly.pdbx_strand_id
1 'polypeptide(L)'
;MFPQKKRKMMKTFNTGKITFEYPVSWEVEKADILSNADCIATLSKGQDNLINAVMFPTATNLDDYKIFMEDALTDDGGVILASDFVRIADMDAIKLHANMDTPEINFDIHTYVFIENGEIFIFEMRTLDVSGESEREFKDIISTFKILK
;
A
#
# COMPACT_ATOMS: atom_id res chain seq x y z
N MET A 1 2.12 -38.04 -6.86
CA MET A 1 2.72 -36.76 -7.31
C MET A 1 1.88 -35.61 -6.80
N PHE A 2 2.47 -34.72 -6.04
CA PHE A 2 1.76 -33.58 -5.50
C PHE A 2 1.71 -32.48 -6.56
N PRO A 3 0.53 -31.86 -6.80
CA PRO A 3 0.47 -30.73 -7.71
C PRO A 3 1.35 -29.61 -7.16
N GLN A 4 2.27 -29.15 -7.97
CA GLN A 4 3.08 -27.98 -7.60
C GLN A 4 2.17 -26.76 -7.56
N LYS A 5 2.23 -26.02 -6.46
CA LYS A 5 1.60 -24.68 -6.43
C LYS A 5 2.18 -23.86 -7.58
N LYS A 6 1.32 -23.46 -8.49
CA LYS A 6 1.74 -22.50 -9.51
C LYS A 6 2.17 -21.22 -8.80
N ARG A 7 3.45 -20.89 -8.93
CA ARG A 7 3.92 -19.59 -8.48
C ARG A 7 3.25 -18.53 -9.35
N LYS A 8 2.65 -17.52 -8.73
CA LYS A 8 2.19 -16.36 -9.48
C LYS A 8 3.39 -15.73 -10.17
N MET A 9 3.26 -15.45 -11.45
CA MET A 9 4.30 -14.71 -12.16
C MET A 9 4.36 -13.30 -11.61
N MET A 10 5.56 -12.85 -11.30
CA MET A 10 5.80 -11.54 -10.72
C MET A 10 6.62 -10.68 -11.68
N LYS A 11 6.32 -9.39 -11.68
CA LYS A 11 7.11 -8.37 -12.35
C LYS A 11 7.79 -7.50 -11.29
N THR A 12 8.84 -6.82 -11.69
CA THR A 12 9.57 -5.91 -10.80
C THR A 12 9.35 -4.47 -11.22
N PHE A 13 8.99 -3.62 -10.26
CA PHE A 13 8.97 -2.18 -10.41
C PHE A 13 10.23 -1.62 -9.75
N ASN A 14 10.97 -0.76 -10.46
CA ASN A 14 12.23 -0.22 -9.97
C ASN A 14 12.40 1.22 -10.47
N THR A 15 12.53 2.17 -9.53
CA THR A 15 12.77 3.59 -9.85
C THR A 15 14.24 3.99 -9.74
N GLY A 16 15.11 3.06 -9.32
CA GLY A 16 16.48 3.37 -8.92
C GLY A 16 16.60 3.77 -7.45
N LYS A 17 15.51 4.17 -6.81
CA LYS A 17 15.44 4.54 -5.39
C LYS A 17 14.71 3.51 -4.56
N ILE A 18 13.63 2.96 -5.11
CA ILE A 18 12.87 1.88 -4.49
C ILE A 18 12.58 0.78 -5.50
N THR A 19 12.32 -0.40 -4.99
CA THR A 19 11.90 -1.53 -5.82
C THR A 19 10.86 -2.36 -5.06
N PHE A 20 9.96 -2.98 -5.80
CA PHE A 20 9.05 -4.00 -5.29
C PHE A 20 8.61 -4.91 -6.43
N GLU A 21 8.15 -6.11 -6.08
CA GLU A 21 7.58 -7.06 -7.02
C GLU A 21 6.06 -7.04 -6.93
N TYR A 22 5.40 -7.31 -8.05
CA TYR A 22 3.94 -7.35 -8.10
C TYR A 22 3.47 -8.44 -9.07
N PRO A 23 2.29 -9.07 -8.80
CA PRO A 23 1.74 -10.08 -9.71
C PRO A 23 1.41 -9.49 -11.08
N VAL A 24 1.59 -10.28 -12.14
CA VAL A 24 1.30 -9.85 -13.52
C VAL A 24 -0.18 -9.50 -13.74
N SER A 25 -1.07 -9.92 -12.84
CA SER A 25 -2.49 -9.54 -12.89
C SER A 25 -2.75 -8.08 -12.55
N TRP A 26 -1.77 -7.38 -11.98
CA TRP A 26 -1.85 -5.95 -11.72
C TRP A 26 -1.17 -5.17 -12.82
N GLU A 27 -1.76 -4.04 -13.19
CA GLU A 27 -1.16 -3.09 -14.12
C GLU A 27 -0.50 -1.97 -13.33
N VAL A 28 0.69 -1.54 -13.77
CA VAL A 28 1.43 -0.47 -13.12
C VAL A 28 1.51 0.73 -14.04
N GLU A 29 1.17 1.89 -13.49
CA GLU A 29 1.38 3.18 -14.12
C GLU A 29 2.41 3.95 -13.30
N LYS A 30 3.54 4.28 -13.93
CA LYS A 30 4.52 5.16 -13.31
C LYS A 30 3.93 6.55 -13.22
N ALA A 31 4.04 7.18 -12.05
CA ALA A 31 3.46 8.48 -11.84
C ALA A 31 4.08 9.53 -12.76
N ASP A 32 3.21 10.42 -13.24
CA ASP A 32 3.63 11.62 -13.94
C ASP A 32 4.11 12.65 -12.90
N ILE A 33 5.40 12.94 -12.94
CA ILE A 33 6.05 13.89 -12.03
C ILE A 33 5.40 15.27 -12.08
N LEU A 34 4.84 15.65 -13.24
CA LEU A 34 4.20 16.95 -13.41
C LEU A 34 2.83 17.03 -12.77
N SER A 35 2.14 15.90 -12.60
CA SER A 35 0.79 15.88 -12.04
C SER A 35 0.76 15.73 -10.52
N ASN A 36 1.72 14.99 -9.96
CA ASN A 36 1.84 14.77 -8.50
C ASN A 36 3.26 14.34 -8.17
N ALA A 37 4.05 15.26 -7.65
CA ALA A 37 5.47 15.01 -7.37
C ALA A 37 5.72 13.97 -6.28
N ASP A 38 4.75 13.71 -5.40
CA ASP A 38 4.90 12.76 -4.31
C ASP A 38 4.49 11.33 -4.72
N CYS A 39 3.72 11.19 -5.78
CA CYS A 39 3.27 9.88 -6.24
C CYS A 39 4.39 9.15 -6.98
N ILE A 40 4.64 7.89 -6.61
CA ILE A 40 5.65 7.04 -7.24
C ILE A 40 5.02 6.22 -8.36
N ALA A 41 3.91 5.56 -8.06
CA ALA A 41 3.23 4.65 -8.98
C ALA A 41 1.80 4.42 -8.56
N THR A 42 0.98 4.01 -9.52
CA THR A 42 -0.36 3.52 -9.30
C THR A 42 -0.44 2.11 -9.87
N LEU A 43 -0.95 1.17 -9.08
CA LEU A 43 -1.20 -0.20 -9.53
C LEU A 43 -2.69 -0.45 -9.51
N SER A 44 -3.21 -1.14 -10.53
CA SER A 44 -4.63 -1.47 -10.60
C SER A 44 -4.85 -2.91 -11.05
N LYS A 45 -5.93 -3.49 -10.56
CA LYS A 45 -6.39 -4.82 -10.96
C LYS A 45 -7.90 -4.73 -11.19
N GLY A 46 -8.29 -4.70 -12.45
CA GLY A 46 -9.68 -4.42 -12.80
C GLY A 46 -10.09 -3.01 -12.38
N GLN A 47 -11.37 -2.82 -12.13
CA GLN A 47 -11.92 -1.54 -11.66
C GLN A 47 -12.09 -1.49 -10.14
N ASP A 48 -11.88 -2.63 -9.47
CA ASP A 48 -12.22 -2.80 -8.06
C ASP A 48 -11.02 -2.67 -7.13
N ASN A 49 -9.81 -2.60 -7.65
CA ASN A 49 -8.59 -2.59 -6.85
C ASN A 49 -7.61 -1.54 -7.36
N LEU A 50 -7.20 -0.67 -6.46
CA LEU A 50 -6.24 0.40 -6.78
C LEU A 50 -5.24 0.55 -5.64
N ILE A 51 -3.95 0.54 -5.97
CA ILE A 51 -2.88 0.82 -5.02
C ILE A 51 -2.20 2.10 -5.45
N ASN A 52 -2.06 3.05 -4.52
CA ASN A 52 -1.25 4.25 -4.71
C ASN A 52 -0.01 4.14 -3.85
N ALA A 53 1.15 4.40 -4.44
CA ALA A 53 2.42 4.47 -3.74
C ALA A 53 2.93 5.90 -3.78
N VAL A 54 3.16 6.48 -2.61
CA VAL A 54 3.66 7.86 -2.48
C VAL A 54 4.89 7.90 -1.59
N MET A 55 5.73 8.91 -1.79
CA MET A 55 6.94 9.13 -1.03
C MET A 55 7.20 10.63 -0.92
N PHE A 56 7.51 11.10 0.28
CA PHE A 56 7.88 12.49 0.48
C PHE A 56 8.76 12.65 1.73
N PRO A 57 9.54 13.74 1.83
CA PRO A 57 10.34 14.00 3.02
C PRO A 57 9.45 14.23 4.25
N THR A 58 9.92 13.77 5.41
CA THR A 58 9.18 13.96 6.65
C THR A 58 10.14 14.10 7.83
N ALA A 59 9.69 14.85 8.85
CA ALA A 59 10.36 14.91 10.15
C ALA A 59 9.60 14.13 11.23
N THR A 60 8.45 13.50 10.86
CA THR A 60 7.64 12.73 11.81
C THR A 60 8.18 11.33 12.03
N ASN A 61 7.59 10.61 12.97
CA ASN A 61 7.90 9.21 13.26
C ASN A 61 6.64 8.36 13.12
N LEU A 62 6.81 7.03 13.19
CA LEU A 62 5.68 6.12 13.00
C LEU A 62 4.62 6.27 14.09
N ASP A 63 5.02 6.50 15.35
CA ASP A 63 4.08 6.66 16.45
C ASP A 63 3.13 7.83 16.20
N ASP A 64 3.69 9.00 15.89
CA ASP A 64 2.90 10.21 15.64
C ASP A 64 2.09 10.11 14.36
N TYR A 65 2.66 9.52 13.32
CA TYR A 65 1.97 9.38 12.04
C TYR A 65 0.77 8.43 12.14
N LYS A 66 0.89 7.38 12.95
CA LYS A 66 -0.23 6.44 13.18
C LYS A 66 -1.44 7.17 13.77
N ILE A 67 -1.21 8.02 14.77
CA ILE A 67 -2.27 8.83 15.38
C ILE A 67 -2.88 9.78 14.35
N PHE A 68 -2.04 10.48 13.60
CA PHE A 68 -2.48 11.40 12.56
C PHE A 68 -3.37 10.70 11.52
N MET A 69 -2.93 9.53 11.06
CA MET A 69 -3.64 8.76 10.04
C MET A 69 -4.99 8.24 10.56
N GLU A 70 -5.01 7.73 11.80
CA GLU A 70 -6.25 7.26 12.42
C GLU A 70 -7.26 8.40 12.57
N ASP A 71 -6.80 9.57 13.03
CA ASP A 71 -7.66 10.73 13.17
C ASP A 71 -8.20 11.23 11.83
N ALA A 72 -7.35 11.28 10.80
CA ALA A 72 -7.75 11.72 9.47
C ALA A 72 -8.82 10.80 8.87
N LEU A 73 -8.66 9.50 9.00
CA LEU A 73 -9.64 8.54 8.48
C LEU A 73 -10.97 8.63 9.24
N THR A 74 -10.91 8.76 10.55
CA THR A 74 -12.12 8.90 11.39
C THR A 74 -12.86 10.18 11.06
N ASP A 75 -12.13 11.29 10.86
CA ASP A 75 -12.73 12.57 10.49
C ASP A 75 -13.40 12.52 9.12
N ASP A 76 -12.89 11.70 8.21
CA ASP A 76 -13.48 11.50 6.87
C ASP A 76 -14.65 10.51 6.88
N GLY A 77 -15.05 10.00 8.05
CA GLY A 77 -16.16 9.06 8.20
C GLY A 77 -15.76 7.59 8.08
N GLY A 78 -14.47 7.30 8.07
CA GLY A 78 -13.98 5.93 8.04
C GLY A 78 -14.10 5.23 9.39
N VAL A 79 -14.25 3.90 9.34
CA VAL A 79 -14.23 3.05 10.53
C VAL A 79 -12.93 2.25 10.50
N ILE A 80 -12.11 2.43 11.53
CA ILE A 80 -10.85 1.70 11.64
C ILE A 80 -11.13 0.30 12.18
N LEU A 81 -10.77 -0.72 11.39
CA LEU A 81 -10.97 -2.12 11.75
C LEU A 81 -9.74 -2.73 12.39
N ALA A 82 -8.56 -2.27 12.01
CA ALA A 82 -7.29 -2.69 12.61
C ALA A 82 -6.23 -1.62 12.35
N SER A 83 -5.37 -1.39 13.33
CA SER A 83 -4.27 -0.43 13.20
C SER A 83 -3.14 -0.89 14.12
N ASP A 84 -2.04 -1.34 13.54
CA ASP A 84 -0.97 -2.00 14.28
C ASP A 84 0.40 -1.58 13.78
N PHE A 85 1.39 -1.66 14.67
CA PHE A 85 2.78 -1.67 14.25
C PHE A 85 3.16 -3.10 13.86
N VAL A 86 3.81 -3.26 12.73
CA VAL A 86 4.22 -4.56 12.20
C VAL A 86 5.66 -4.51 11.72
N ARG A 87 6.25 -5.69 11.53
CA ARG A 87 7.55 -5.82 10.88
C ARG A 87 7.32 -6.51 9.54
N ILE A 88 7.66 -5.82 8.45
CA ILE A 88 7.49 -6.35 7.10
C ILE A 88 8.58 -5.77 6.20
N ALA A 89 9.06 -6.55 5.22
CA ALA A 89 10.15 -6.13 4.34
C ALA A 89 11.41 -5.73 5.12
N ASP A 90 11.65 -6.38 6.26
CA ASP A 90 12.76 -6.10 7.20
C ASP A 90 12.75 -4.67 7.77
N MET A 91 11.58 -4.03 7.82
CA MET A 91 11.41 -2.68 8.35
C MET A 91 10.22 -2.62 9.29
N ASP A 92 10.26 -1.68 10.22
CA ASP A 92 9.10 -1.35 11.03
C ASP A 92 8.10 -0.57 10.17
N ALA A 93 6.82 -0.88 10.33
CA ALA A 93 5.76 -0.27 9.54
C ALA A 93 4.49 -0.12 10.34
N ILE A 94 3.60 0.74 9.87
CA ILE A 94 2.21 0.78 10.32
C ILE A 94 1.40 -0.02 9.31
N LYS A 95 0.52 -0.89 9.79
CA LYS A 95 -0.49 -1.56 8.98
C LYS A 95 -1.86 -1.11 9.46
N LEU A 96 -2.67 -0.59 8.55
CA LEU A 96 -4.01 -0.11 8.87
C LEU A 96 -5.02 -0.71 7.92
N HIS A 97 -6.17 -1.12 8.46
CA HIS A 97 -7.35 -1.55 7.70
C HIS A 97 -8.54 -0.72 8.16
N ALA A 98 -9.21 -0.07 7.24
CA ALA A 98 -10.38 0.73 7.50
C ALA A 98 -11.46 0.45 6.46
N ASN A 99 -12.70 0.76 6.81
CA ASN A 99 -13.82 0.71 5.89
C ASN A 99 -14.37 2.11 5.69
N MET A 100 -14.63 2.46 4.45
CA MET A 100 -15.28 3.71 4.07
C MET A 100 -16.65 3.37 3.50
N ASP A 101 -17.69 3.83 4.18
CA ASP A 101 -19.08 3.64 3.75
C ASP A 101 -19.65 5.00 3.38
N THR A 102 -19.79 5.25 2.08
CA THR A 102 -20.35 6.49 1.56
C THR A 102 -21.69 6.19 0.87
N PRO A 103 -22.53 7.21 0.62
CA PRO A 103 -23.81 6.97 -0.10
C PRO A 103 -23.62 6.34 -1.48
N GLU A 104 -22.48 6.59 -2.15
CA GLU A 104 -22.22 6.10 -3.49
C GLU A 104 -21.52 4.74 -3.49
N ILE A 105 -20.70 4.46 -2.50
CA ILE A 105 -19.85 3.27 -2.54
C ILE A 105 -19.38 2.88 -1.13
N ASN A 106 -19.23 1.59 -0.90
CA ASN A 106 -18.59 1.02 0.30
C ASN A 106 -17.32 0.31 -0.15
N PHE A 107 -16.17 0.69 0.43
CA PHE A 107 -14.89 0.09 0.07
C PHE A 107 -13.98 0.01 1.28
N ASP A 108 -13.01 -0.92 1.21
CA ASP A 108 -11.99 -1.07 2.23
C ASP A 108 -10.70 -0.38 1.81
N ILE A 109 -10.00 0.14 2.83
CA ILE A 109 -8.68 0.75 2.67
C ILE A 109 -7.69 -0.10 3.47
N HIS A 110 -6.61 -0.52 2.82
CA HIS A 110 -5.47 -1.16 3.47
C HIS A 110 -4.24 -0.31 3.23
N THR A 111 -3.50 0.02 4.27
CA THR A 111 -2.36 0.93 4.17
C THR A 111 -1.15 0.35 4.89
N TYR A 112 0.02 0.49 4.27
CA TYR A 112 1.31 0.26 4.92
C TYR A 112 2.12 1.54 4.85
N VAL A 113 2.72 1.93 5.98
CA VAL A 113 3.54 3.13 6.08
C VAL A 113 4.90 2.78 6.62
N PHE A 114 5.94 3.24 5.93
CA PHE A 114 7.34 3.11 6.34
C PHE A 114 7.95 4.50 6.48
N ILE A 115 8.79 4.70 7.46
CA ILE A 115 9.58 5.94 7.60
C ILE A 115 11.04 5.53 7.76
N GLU A 116 11.87 5.91 6.80
CA GLU A 116 13.29 5.59 6.78
C GLU A 116 14.09 6.80 6.27
N ASN A 117 15.16 7.14 6.99
CA ASN A 117 16.11 8.19 6.56
C ASN A 117 15.44 9.53 6.22
N GLY A 118 14.43 9.93 7.02
CA GLY A 118 13.76 11.22 6.80
C GLY A 118 12.76 11.23 5.66
N GLU A 119 12.38 10.07 5.15
CA GLU A 119 11.38 9.94 4.10
C GLU A 119 10.27 8.99 4.54
N ILE A 120 9.04 9.33 4.17
CA ILE A 120 7.87 8.49 4.41
C ILE A 120 7.44 7.84 3.10
N PHE A 121 7.13 6.55 3.19
CA PHE A 121 6.63 5.74 2.06
C PHE A 121 5.26 5.23 2.44
N ILE A 122 4.23 5.58 1.67
CA ILE A 122 2.86 5.17 1.94
C ILE A 122 2.33 4.38 0.76
N PHE A 123 1.88 3.15 1.04
CA PHE A 123 1.21 2.30 0.07
C PHE A 123 -0.23 2.14 0.54
N GLU A 124 -1.19 2.63 -0.24
CA GLU A 124 -2.60 2.57 0.10
C GLU A 124 -3.36 1.79 -0.98
N MET A 125 -4.04 0.73 -0.56
CA MET A 125 -4.94 -0.01 -1.45
C MET A 125 -6.38 0.30 -1.10
N ARG A 126 -7.17 0.67 -2.12
CA ARG A 126 -8.63 0.76 -2.03
C ARG A 126 -9.20 -0.41 -2.79
N THR A 127 -10.11 -1.14 -2.18
CA THR A 127 -10.64 -2.36 -2.78
C THR A 127 -12.12 -2.57 -2.48
N LEU A 128 -12.82 -3.11 -3.47
CA LEU A 128 -14.19 -3.61 -3.32
C LEU A 128 -14.20 -5.12 -3.08
N ASP A 129 -13.02 -5.77 -3.13
CA ASP A 129 -12.90 -7.21 -2.96
C ASP A 129 -13.06 -7.60 -1.49
N VAL A 130 -14.10 -8.39 -1.21
CA VAL A 130 -14.39 -8.89 0.13
C VAL A 130 -13.85 -10.30 0.37
N SER A 131 -13.25 -10.94 -0.65
CA SER A 131 -12.71 -12.31 -0.54
C SER A 131 -11.40 -12.38 0.24
N GLY A 132 -10.68 -11.27 0.33
CA GLY A 132 -9.36 -11.22 0.93
C GLY A 132 -8.21 -11.54 -0.04
N GLU A 133 -8.51 -11.85 -1.30
CA GLU A 133 -7.46 -12.14 -2.30
C GLU A 133 -6.60 -10.91 -2.57
N SER A 134 -7.22 -9.74 -2.78
CA SER A 134 -6.49 -8.50 -3.05
C SER A 134 -5.67 -8.07 -1.86
N GLU A 135 -6.15 -8.27 -0.64
CA GLU A 135 -5.39 -7.98 0.58
C GLU A 135 -4.13 -8.86 0.65
N ARG A 136 -4.26 -10.16 0.35
CA ARG A 136 -3.11 -11.07 0.34
C ARG A 136 -2.09 -10.67 -0.72
N GLU A 137 -2.56 -10.32 -1.92
CA GLU A 137 -1.68 -9.86 -3.00
C GLU A 137 -0.97 -8.56 -2.62
N PHE A 138 -1.69 -7.63 -2.00
CA PHE A 138 -1.11 -6.39 -1.51
C PHE A 138 0.00 -6.64 -0.48
N LYS A 139 -0.26 -7.51 0.48
CA LYS A 139 0.74 -7.90 1.48
C LYS A 139 1.97 -8.52 0.82
N ASP A 140 1.77 -9.37 -0.19
CA ASP A 140 2.88 -9.98 -0.93
C ASP A 140 3.72 -8.91 -1.65
N ILE A 141 3.08 -7.93 -2.27
CA ILE A 141 3.78 -6.80 -2.90
C ILE A 141 4.63 -6.05 -1.87
N ILE A 142 4.03 -5.68 -0.75
CA ILE A 142 4.71 -4.92 0.29
C ILE A 142 5.88 -5.70 0.90
N SER A 143 5.75 -7.01 1.02
CA SER A 143 6.82 -7.84 1.60
C SER A 143 8.10 -7.85 0.76
N THR A 144 8.01 -7.47 -0.52
CA THR A 144 9.16 -7.37 -1.43
C THR A 144 9.74 -5.97 -1.54
N PHE A 145 9.12 -4.99 -0.89
CA PHE A 145 9.54 -3.59 -0.96
C PHE A 145 10.95 -3.42 -0.40
N LYS A 146 11.79 -2.69 -1.14
CA LYS A 146 13.16 -2.34 -0.73
C LYS A 146 13.47 -0.90 -1.08
N ILE A 147 14.18 -0.25 -0.18
CA ILE A 147 14.77 1.06 -0.44
C ILE A 147 16.19 0.81 -0.91
N LEU A 148 16.51 1.30 -2.10
CA LEU A 148 17.82 1.13 -2.71
C LEU A 148 18.77 2.22 -2.19
N LYS A 149 19.98 1.82 -1.87
CA LYS A 149 21.01 2.76 -1.37
C LYS A 149 21.96 3.14 -2.47
#